data_0cd26191376f6954f7a93866749c2597
#
_entry.id   0cd26191376f6954f7a93866749c2597
#
_cell.length_a   1.000
_cell.length_b   1.000
_cell.length_c   1.000
_cell.angle_alpha   90.00
_cell.angle_beta   90.00
_cell.angle_gamma   90.00
#
_symmetry.space_group_name_H-M   'P 1'
#
loop_
_entity.id
_entity.type
_entity.pdbx_description
1 polymer ?
#
loop_
_entity_poly.entity_id
_entity_poly.type
_entity_poly.pdbx_seq_one_letter_code
_entity_poly.pdbx_strand_id
1 'polypeptide(L)'
;MKILIIGDSCIDEFIYCDIERICPEAPVPVLKPVRSQQNPGMASNVVTNLKALGAKVDLVTNTSKIKKTRYVDARSGQMVMRVDKNDKCKPIQSLASTGKTMPYYIMENHDAVVISDYCKGFLNTHDIQQIAEMAKCPVFLDTKKQLGDWCKDINFIKINEFEHKKNFETIPNYPDLIDKLIITRGSKGCEHKDKLYPVPKVPIKDVSGAGDTFLAGLTVEYLKNNNIEQAIKFANECATTVVQKRGVTTL
;
A
#
# COMPACT_ATOMS: atom_id res chain seq x y z
N MET A 1 -1.46 -18.99 -7.88
CA MET A 1 -0.50 -18.52 -6.87
C MET A 1 -1.23 -18.21 -5.57
N LYS A 2 -0.58 -18.44 -4.43
CA LYS A 2 -1.08 -18.15 -3.09
C LYS A 2 -0.15 -17.14 -2.41
N ILE A 3 -0.67 -16.00 -1.98
CA ILE A 3 0.13 -14.87 -1.49
C ILE A 3 -0.30 -14.56 -0.05
N LEU A 4 0.68 -14.37 0.83
CA LEU A 4 0.45 -13.90 2.19
C LEU A 4 0.65 -12.38 2.24
N ILE A 5 -0.36 -11.66 2.72
CA ILE A 5 -0.26 -10.23 3.02
C ILE A 5 -0.16 -10.04 4.53
N ILE A 6 0.80 -9.22 4.96
CA ILE A 6 0.95 -8.83 6.35
C ILE A 6 1.05 -7.30 6.42
N GLY A 7 0.19 -6.64 7.20
CA GLY A 7 0.27 -5.18 7.31
C GLY A 7 -0.93 -4.49 7.92
N ASP A 8 -0.86 -3.16 7.97
CA ASP A 8 -1.95 -2.32 8.47
C ASP A 8 -3.10 -2.27 7.48
N SER A 9 -4.34 -2.44 7.96
CA SER A 9 -5.57 -2.27 7.17
C SER A 9 -6.45 -1.17 7.73
N CYS A 10 -7.21 -0.53 6.86
CA CYS A 10 -8.20 0.46 7.25
C CYS A 10 -9.49 0.34 6.43
N ILE A 11 -10.51 1.09 6.83
CA ILE A 11 -11.70 1.35 6.03
C ILE A 11 -11.54 2.74 5.42
N ASP A 12 -11.49 2.82 4.10
CA ASP A 12 -11.59 4.07 3.36
C ASP A 12 -13.08 4.37 3.10
N GLU A 13 -13.60 5.44 3.75
CA GLU A 13 -14.97 5.88 3.60
C GLU A 13 -15.03 7.18 2.80
N PHE A 14 -15.90 7.23 1.81
CA PHE A 14 -16.19 8.42 1.03
C PHE A 14 -17.63 8.86 1.33
N ILE A 15 -17.79 10.05 1.90
CA ILE A 15 -19.08 10.68 2.15
C ILE A 15 -19.27 11.79 1.12
N TYR A 16 -20.17 11.56 0.19
CA TYR A 16 -20.50 12.55 -0.83
C TYR A 16 -21.54 13.52 -0.25
N CYS A 17 -21.26 14.82 -0.38
CA CYS A 17 -22.06 15.87 0.23
C CYS A 17 -22.52 16.87 -0.81
N ASP A 18 -23.72 17.41 -0.65
CA ASP A 18 -24.11 18.68 -1.27
C ASP A 18 -23.49 19.84 -0.48
N ILE A 19 -22.85 20.76 -1.19
CA ILE A 19 -22.17 21.93 -0.63
C ILE A 19 -22.71 23.18 -1.30
N GLU A 20 -23.69 23.81 -0.66
CA GLU A 20 -24.47 24.90 -1.26
C GLU A 20 -24.15 26.27 -0.64
N ARG A 21 -23.58 26.28 0.57
CA ARG A 21 -23.33 27.53 1.30
C ARG A 21 -22.14 27.45 2.23
N ILE A 22 -21.63 28.61 2.59
CA ILE A 22 -20.66 28.77 3.68
C ILE A 22 -21.43 28.87 5.00
N CYS A 23 -20.82 28.38 6.07
CA CYS A 23 -21.35 28.46 7.42
C CYS A 23 -21.35 29.95 7.88
N PRO A 24 -22.45 30.46 8.49
CA PRO A 24 -22.47 31.84 9.01
C PRO A 24 -21.56 32.05 10.22
N GLU A 25 -21.20 30.98 10.94
CA GLU A 25 -20.40 31.02 12.17
C GLU A 25 -18.87 31.00 11.89
N ALA A 26 -18.45 30.51 10.71
CA ALA A 26 -17.05 30.41 10.32
C ALA A 26 -16.92 30.25 8.80
N PRO A 27 -15.80 30.67 8.18
CA PRO A 27 -15.59 30.58 6.73
C PRO A 27 -15.30 29.13 6.27
N VAL A 28 -16.21 28.22 6.58
CA VAL A 28 -16.15 26.81 6.20
C VAL A 28 -17.40 26.38 5.45
N PRO A 29 -17.31 25.40 4.53
CA PRO A 29 -18.50 24.90 3.82
C PRO A 29 -19.42 24.11 4.76
N VAL A 30 -20.73 24.21 4.54
CA VAL A 30 -21.74 23.36 5.17
C VAL A 30 -21.89 22.11 4.33
N LEU A 31 -21.55 20.95 4.90
CA LEU A 31 -21.62 19.65 4.24
C LEU A 31 -22.96 18.97 4.57
N LYS A 32 -23.74 18.65 3.56
CA LYS A 32 -24.98 17.86 3.68
C LYS A 32 -24.73 16.48 3.05
N PRO A 33 -24.49 15.41 3.85
CA PRO A 33 -24.27 14.08 3.31
C PRO A 33 -25.46 13.56 2.51
N VAL A 34 -25.23 13.06 1.29
CA VAL A 34 -26.25 12.49 0.40
C VAL A 34 -26.07 11.01 0.13
N ARG A 35 -24.81 10.53 0.14
CA ARG A 35 -24.48 9.10 0.04
C ARG A 35 -23.13 8.80 0.62
N SER A 36 -22.91 7.55 0.97
CA SER A 36 -21.58 7.07 1.42
C SER A 36 -21.19 5.79 0.71
N GLN A 37 -19.88 5.57 0.62
CA GLN A 37 -19.29 4.35 0.09
C GLN A 37 -18.09 3.99 0.96
N GLN A 38 -17.90 2.70 1.23
CA GLN A 38 -16.74 2.19 1.97
C GLN A 38 -15.97 1.19 1.12
N ASN A 39 -14.65 1.30 1.16
CA ASN A 39 -13.74 0.39 0.48
C ASN A 39 -12.68 -0.11 1.46
N PRO A 40 -12.15 -1.32 1.24
CA PRO A 40 -10.93 -1.75 1.92
C PRO A 40 -9.77 -0.80 1.59
N GLY A 41 -8.96 -0.43 2.59
CA GLY A 41 -7.79 0.43 2.40
C GLY A 41 -6.52 -0.19 2.94
N MET A 42 -5.35 0.34 2.52
CA MET A 42 -4.02 -0.10 2.94
C MET A 42 -3.79 -1.58 2.55
N ALA A 43 -3.30 -2.45 3.45
CA ALA A 43 -3.09 -3.87 3.17
C ALA A 43 -4.34 -4.57 2.62
N SER A 44 -5.54 -4.21 3.11
CA SER A 44 -6.80 -4.76 2.58
C SER A 44 -7.08 -4.34 1.12
N ASN A 45 -6.60 -3.18 0.68
CA ASN A 45 -6.68 -2.77 -0.72
C ASN A 45 -5.72 -3.57 -1.60
N VAL A 46 -4.52 -3.87 -1.11
CA VAL A 46 -3.58 -4.80 -1.79
C VAL A 46 -4.23 -6.17 -1.98
N VAL A 47 -4.89 -6.71 -0.93
CA VAL A 47 -5.64 -7.98 -1.02
C VAL A 47 -6.69 -7.95 -2.13
N THR A 48 -7.46 -6.86 -2.20
CA THR A 48 -8.54 -6.73 -3.19
C THR A 48 -7.97 -6.72 -4.62
N ASN A 49 -6.88 -6.00 -4.85
CA ASN A 49 -6.21 -5.96 -6.15
C ASN A 49 -5.57 -7.32 -6.52
N LEU A 50 -4.92 -7.99 -5.57
CA LEU A 50 -4.36 -9.33 -5.81
C LEU A 50 -5.45 -10.36 -6.18
N LYS A 51 -6.60 -10.31 -5.51
CA LYS A 51 -7.75 -11.17 -5.84
C LYS A 51 -8.31 -10.87 -7.24
N ALA A 52 -8.39 -9.59 -7.61
CA ALA A 52 -8.80 -9.19 -8.96
C ALA A 52 -7.84 -9.70 -10.05
N LEU A 53 -6.55 -9.83 -9.72
CA LEU A 53 -5.52 -10.44 -10.57
C LEU A 53 -5.48 -11.98 -10.51
N GLY A 54 -6.44 -12.62 -9.83
CA GLY A 54 -6.59 -14.07 -9.78
C GLY A 54 -5.75 -14.79 -8.73
N ALA A 55 -5.13 -14.09 -7.77
CA ALA A 55 -4.39 -14.70 -6.68
C ALA A 55 -5.31 -15.19 -5.55
N LYS A 56 -4.92 -16.30 -4.90
CA LYS A 56 -5.44 -16.67 -3.58
C LYS A 56 -4.65 -15.90 -2.53
N VAL A 57 -5.34 -15.28 -1.56
CA VAL A 57 -4.69 -14.35 -0.62
C VAL A 57 -5.12 -14.66 0.80
N ASP A 58 -4.13 -14.87 1.67
CA ASP A 58 -4.28 -14.87 3.11
C ASP A 58 -3.84 -13.51 3.67
N LEU A 59 -4.55 -12.98 4.66
CA LEU A 59 -4.29 -11.66 5.25
C LEU A 59 -4.07 -11.76 6.76
N VAL A 60 -2.95 -11.21 7.22
CA VAL A 60 -2.66 -10.97 8.63
C VAL A 60 -2.63 -9.46 8.86
N THR A 61 -3.56 -8.95 9.63
CA THR A 61 -3.74 -7.50 9.82
C THR A 61 -4.24 -7.15 11.21
N ASN A 62 -4.27 -5.86 11.52
CA ASN A 62 -4.78 -5.33 12.78
C ASN A 62 -6.27 -5.65 12.98
N THR A 63 -6.65 -5.92 14.22
CA THR A 63 -8.05 -6.07 14.65
C THR A 63 -8.74 -4.72 14.92
N SER A 64 -7.95 -3.66 15.15
CA SER A 64 -8.45 -2.29 15.36
C SER A 64 -9.03 -1.73 14.06
N LYS A 65 -10.19 -1.11 14.12
CA LYS A 65 -10.82 -0.48 12.95
C LYS A 65 -10.26 0.92 12.74
N ILE A 66 -9.18 1.03 11.97
CA ILE A 66 -8.69 2.32 11.45
C ILE A 66 -9.67 2.78 10.37
N LYS A 67 -10.10 4.05 10.41
CA LYS A 67 -11.05 4.60 9.45
C LYS A 67 -10.54 5.94 8.91
N LYS A 68 -10.55 6.07 7.59
CA LYS A 68 -10.22 7.29 6.86
C LYS A 68 -11.44 7.77 6.11
N THR A 69 -12.09 8.79 6.63
CA THR A 69 -13.31 9.37 6.04
C THR A 69 -12.95 10.57 5.19
N ARG A 70 -13.32 10.53 3.91
CA ARG A 70 -13.17 11.62 2.95
C ARG A 70 -14.54 12.23 2.66
N TYR A 71 -14.66 13.52 2.88
CA TYR A 71 -15.84 14.30 2.49
C TYR A 71 -15.60 14.87 1.10
N VAL A 72 -16.49 14.55 0.19
CA VAL A 72 -16.35 14.84 -1.24
C VAL A 72 -17.57 15.63 -1.71
N ASP A 73 -17.38 16.71 -2.44
CA ASP A 73 -18.47 17.39 -3.11
C ASP A 73 -19.10 16.47 -4.16
N ALA A 74 -20.41 16.23 -4.04
CA ALA A 74 -21.14 15.29 -4.89
C ALA A 74 -21.18 15.74 -6.36
N ARG A 75 -21.10 17.04 -6.64
CA ARG A 75 -21.16 17.63 -7.99
C ARG A 75 -19.82 17.58 -8.70
N SER A 76 -18.78 18.12 -8.09
CA SER A 76 -17.45 18.22 -8.69
C SER A 76 -16.61 16.94 -8.50
N GLY A 77 -16.90 16.17 -7.44
CA GLY A 77 -16.07 15.05 -7.01
C GLY A 77 -14.78 15.48 -6.29
N GLN A 78 -14.65 16.76 -5.92
CA GLN A 78 -13.49 17.29 -5.21
C GLN A 78 -13.54 16.89 -3.73
N MET A 79 -12.43 16.39 -3.20
CA MET A 79 -12.29 16.15 -1.77
C MET A 79 -12.14 17.48 -1.04
N VAL A 80 -13.00 17.70 -0.04
CA VAL A 80 -13.05 18.91 0.77
C VAL A 80 -12.30 18.75 2.08
N MET A 81 -12.44 17.56 2.71
CA MET A 81 -11.85 17.27 4.01
C MET A 81 -11.60 15.78 4.16
N ARG A 82 -10.56 15.42 4.93
CA ARG A 82 -10.33 14.05 5.39
C ARG A 82 -10.26 14.01 6.91
N VAL A 83 -10.89 13.03 7.50
CA VAL A 83 -10.86 12.74 8.95
C VAL A 83 -10.32 11.33 9.15
N ASP A 84 -9.20 11.21 9.87
CA ASP A 84 -8.59 9.94 10.22
C ASP A 84 -8.96 9.60 11.67
N LYS A 85 -9.67 8.46 11.86
CA LYS A 85 -10.07 7.95 13.18
C LYS A 85 -9.29 6.69 13.51
N ASN A 86 -8.90 6.56 14.79
CA ASN A 86 -8.15 5.42 15.31
C ASN A 86 -6.89 5.12 14.50
N ASP A 87 -6.14 6.16 14.11
CA ASP A 87 -5.02 6.11 13.16
C ASP A 87 -3.78 5.38 13.69
N LYS A 88 -3.95 4.59 14.77
CA LYS A 88 -2.97 3.67 15.34
C LYS A 88 -3.64 2.36 15.71
N CYS A 89 -2.91 1.27 15.61
CA CYS A 89 -3.36 -0.06 16.01
C CYS A 89 -2.38 -0.70 17.01
N LYS A 90 -2.82 -1.77 17.65
CA LYS A 90 -1.94 -2.58 18.49
C LYS A 90 -0.94 -3.31 17.60
N PRO A 91 0.30 -3.50 18.08
CA PRO A 91 1.28 -4.34 17.41
C PRO A 91 0.71 -5.73 17.13
N ILE A 92 1.23 -6.35 16.05
CA ILE A 92 1.00 -7.76 15.84
C ILE A 92 1.34 -8.46 17.15
N GLN A 93 0.34 -9.11 17.75
CA GLN A 93 0.63 -9.83 18.97
C GLN A 93 1.64 -10.89 18.59
N SER A 94 2.86 -10.71 19.05
CA SER A 94 3.83 -11.77 19.04
C SER A 94 3.10 -12.94 19.69
N LEU A 95 2.92 -14.03 18.95
CA LEU A 95 2.46 -15.28 19.52
C LEU A 95 3.47 -15.81 20.55
N ALA A 96 4.53 -15.04 20.83
CA ALA A 96 5.47 -15.22 21.91
C ALA A 96 4.80 -15.27 23.29
N SER A 97 3.66 -14.60 23.49
CA SER A 97 2.86 -14.77 24.72
C SER A 97 2.28 -16.18 24.87
N THR A 98 2.24 -16.96 23.79
CA THR A 98 1.81 -18.37 23.77
C THR A 98 2.99 -19.34 23.61
N GLY A 99 4.24 -18.85 23.64
CA GLY A 99 5.45 -19.65 23.34
C GLY A 99 5.58 -20.05 21.86
N LYS A 100 4.71 -19.54 21.01
CA LYS A 100 4.77 -19.77 19.56
C LYS A 100 5.19 -18.45 18.91
N THR A 101 6.38 -18.41 18.34
CA THR A 101 6.78 -17.40 17.35
C THR A 101 5.69 -17.26 16.29
N MET A 102 5.59 -16.09 15.65
CA MET A 102 4.66 -15.89 14.52
C MET A 102 4.70 -17.16 13.67
N PRO A 103 3.55 -17.83 13.48
CA PRO A 103 3.63 -19.24 13.13
C PRO A 103 4.32 -19.38 11.77
N TYR A 104 5.52 -19.93 11.78
CA TYR A 104 6.28 -20.34 10.61
C TYR A 104 5.40 -21.07 9.58
N TYR A 105 4.43 -21.87 10.06
CA TYR A 105 3.46 -22.55 9.19
C TYR A 105 2.53 -21.61 8.40
N ILE A 106 2.35 -20.35 8.82
CA ILE A 106 1.56 -19.39 8.02
C ILE A 106 2.32 -19.01 6.74
N MET A 107 3.66 -19.00 6.78
CA MET A 107 4.49 -18.66 5.61
C MET A 107 4.82 -19.87 4.73
N GLU A 108 4.67 -21.07 5.29
CA GLU A 108 4.92 -22.31 4.58
C GLU A 108 3.92 -22.50 3.47
N ASN A 109 3.79 -22.57 2.42
CA ASN A 109 2.77 -22.79 1.38
C ASN A 109 2.27 -21.49 0.72
N HIS A 110 3.10 -20.44 0.74
CA HIS A 110 2.86 -19.25 -0.04
C HIS A 110 3.94 -19.06 -1.11
N ASP A 111 3.51 -18.58 -2.27
CA ASP A 111 4.40 -18.28 -3.39
C ASP A 111 5.11 -16.93 -3.21
N ALA A 112 4.57 -16.04 -2.39
CA ALA A 112 5.18 -14.78 -1.95
C ALA A 112 4.62 -14.29 -0.63
N VAL A 113 5.41 -13.44 0.05
CA VAL A 113 4.97 -12.60 1.17
C VAL A 113 4.99 -11.14 0.73
N VAL A 114 3.90 -10.43 0.98
CA VAL A 114 3.80 -8.98 0.75
C VAL A 114 3.57 -8.29 2.08
N ILE A 115 4.47 -7.37 2.43
CA ILE A 115 4.38 -6.54 3.63
C ILE A 115 3.91 -5.15 3.21
N SER A 116 2.71 -4.75 3.68
CA SER A 116 2.12 -3.43 3.42
C SER A 116 2.03 -2.65 4.73
N ASP A 117 3.09 -1.88 5.02
CA ASP A 117 3.29 -1.20 6.29
C ASP A 117 3.05 0.31 6.16
N TYR A 118 1.92 0.76 6.67
CA TYR A 118 1.53 2.17 6.70
C TYR A 118 1.95 2.90 7.99
N CYS A 119 2.81 2.28 8.81
CA CYS A 119 3.29 2.82 10.08
C CYS A 119 2.16 3.15 11.06
N LYS A 120 1.12 2.33 11.11
CA LYS A 120 0.03 2.49 12.09
C LYS A 120 0.29 1.75 13.41
N GLY A 121 1.42 1.05 13.49
CA GLY A 121 1.90 0.39 14.70
C GLY A 121 1.69 -1.12 14.70
N PHE A 122 1.17 -1.71 13.61
CA PHE A 122 0.97 -3.16 13.52
C PHE A 122 2.30 -3.92 13.48
N LEU A 123 3.25 -3.45 12.67
CA LEU A 123 4.59 -4.04 12.55
C LEU A 123 5.66 -3.02 13.00
N ASN A 124 6.65 -3.47 13.74
CA ASN A 124 7.90 -2.75 13.94
C ASN A 124 8.98 -3.28 12.97
N THR A 125 10.18 -2.69 12.96
CA THR A 125 11.27 -3.09 12.06
C THR A 125 11.76 -4.51 12.33
N HIS A 126 11.79 -4.93 13.58
CA HIS A 126 12.21 -6.28 13.99
C HIS A 126 11.20 -7.34 13.50
N ASP A 127 9.88 -7.04 13.60
CA ASP A 127 8.85 -7.93 13.06
C ASP A 127 9.03 -8.14 11.56
N ILE A 128 9.28 -7.05 10.81
CA ILE A 128 9.48 -7.11 9.36
C ILE A 128 10.74 -7.90 9.00
N GLN A 129 11.82 -7.67 9.72
CA GLN A 129 13.07 -8.41 9.55
C GLN A 129 12.86 -9.91 9.78
N GLN A 130 12.24 -10.30 10.89
CA GLN A 130 11.95 -11.70 11.17
C GLN A 130 11.09 -12.36 10.10
N ILE A 131 10.06 -11.66 9.60
CA ILE A 131 9.22 -12.15 8.51
C ILE A 131 10.07 -12.42 7.27
N ALA A 132 10.96 -11.50 6.91
CA ALA A 132 11.82 -11.64 5.73
C ALA A 132 12.85 -12.77 5.89
N GLU A 133 13.51 -12.88 7.05
CA GLU A 133 14.47 -13.95 7.35
C GLU A 133 13.83 -15.34 7.32
N MET A 134 12.59 -15.47 7.76
CA MET A 134 11.87 -16.75 7.82
C MET A 134 11.21 -17.14 6.51
N ALA A 135 10.98 -16.21 5.60
CA ALA A 135 10.29 -16.46 4.34
C ALA A 135 11.15 -17.31 3.39
N LYS A 136 10.56 -18.40 2.85
CA LYS A 136 11.20 -19.25 1.83
C LYS A 136 10.80 -18.87 0.39
N CYS A 137 10.11 -17.76 0.24
CA CYS A 137 9.61 -17.25 -1.03
C CYS A 137 9.91 -15.74 -1.12
N PRO A 138 9.79 -15.12 -2.30
CA PRO A 138 10.05 -13.70 -2.46
C PRO A 138 9.23 -12.82 -1.52
N VAL A 139 9.89 -11.84 -0.90
CA VAL A 139 9.28 -10.85 0.01
C VAL A 139 9.25 -9.49 -0.67
N PHE A 140 8.06 -8.92 -0.76
CA PHE A 140 7.81 -7.57 -1.28
C PHE A 140 7.42 -6.66 -0.11
N LEU A 141 8.04 -5.50 -0.01
CA LEU A 141 7.77 -4.51 1.03
C LEU A 141 7.29 -3.20 0.43
N ASP A 142 6.19 -2.67 0.96
CA ASP A 142 5.81 -1.26 0.86
C ASP A 142 5.77 -0.70 2.28
N THR A 143 6.64 0.25 2.61
CA THR A 143 6.74 0.81 3.96
C THR A 143 6.92 2.31 3.95
N LYS A 144 6.46 2.95 5.02
CA LYS A 144 6.69 4.37 5.32
C LYS A 144 7.77 4.58 6.37
N LYS A 145 8.39 3.49 6.83
CA LYS A 145 9.52 3.53 7.76
C LYS A 145 10.80 4.01 7.08
N GLN A 146 11.72 4.52 7.87
CA GLN A 146 13.08 4.72 7.42
C GLN A 146 13.73 3.36 7.15
N LEU A 147 14.33 3.22 5.98
CA LEU A 147 15.03 1.99 5.58
C LEU A 147 16.33 1.82 6.36
N GLY A 148 16.84 0.60 6.43
CA GLY A 148 18.04 0.28 7.17
C GLY A 148 18.41 -1.18 7.02
N ASP A 149 19.35 -1.65 7.83
CA ASP A 149 19.86 -3.03 7.81
C ASP A 149 18.76 -4.10 7.98
N TRP A 150 17.69 -3.76 8.65
CA TRP A 150 16.52 -4.63 8.82
C TRP A 150 15.83 -5.03 7.50
N CYS A 151 16.17 -4.37 6.38
CA CYS A 151 15.66 -4.68 5.05
C CYS A 151 16.50 -5.72 4.28
N LYS A 152 17.60 -6.22 4.86
CA LYS A 152 18.61 -7.04 4.14
C LYS A 152 18.03 -8.29 3.46
N ASP A 153 17.04 -8.95 4.06
CA ASP A 153 16.46 -10.19 3.55
C ASP A 153 15.20 -9.98 2.70
N ILE A 154 14.80 -8.73 2.47
CA ILE A 154 13.71 -8.37 1.58
C ILE A 154 14.20 -8.41 0.13
N ASN A 155 13.38 -8.96 -0.79
CA ASN A 155 13.74 -9.07 -2.20
C ASN A 155 13.44 -7.78 -2.97
N PHE A 156 12.28 -7.15 -2.75
CA PHE A 156 11.86 -5.94 -3.44
C PHE A 156 11.22 -4.95 -2.48
N ILE A 157 11.67 -3.70 -2.54
CA ILE A 157 11.21 -2.61 -1.67
C ILE A 157 10.60 -1.53 -2.56
N LYS A 158 9.30 -1.38 -2.51
CA LYS A 158 8.59 -0.31 -3.19
C LYS A 158 8.41 0.87 -2.24
N ILE A 159 8.84 2.04 -2.66
CA ILE A 159 8.63 3.32 -1.98
C ILE A 159 8.19 4.38 -2.98
N ASN A 160 7.54 5.44 -2.51
CA ASN A 160 7.22 6.58 -3.35
C ASN A 160 8.33 7.65 -3.30
N GLU A 161 8.21 8.68 -4.14
CA GLU A 161 9.19 9.76 -4.23
C GLU A 161 9.38 10.50 -2.89
N PHE A 162 8.32 10.67 -2.10
CA PHE A 162 8.40 11.32 -0.79
C PHE A 162 9.15 10.44 0.23
N GLU A 163 8.87 9.15 0.24
CA GLU A 163 9.57 8.17 1.08
C GLU A 163 11.03 8.03 0.65
N HIS A 164 11.32 8.06 -0.67
CA HIS A 164 12.67 8.09 -1.18
C HIS A 164 13.46 9.31 -0.69
N LYS A 165 12.87 10.52 -0.75
CA LYS A 165 13.50 11.74 -0.24
C LYS A 165 13.81 11.65 1.26
N LYS A 166 12.92 11.07 2.05
CA LYS A 166 13.18 10.82 3.49
C LYS A 166 14.34 9.87 3.75
N ASN A 167 14.60 8.96 2.84
CA ASN A 167 15.65 7.98 2.94
C ASN A 167 16.93 8.36 2.19
N PHE A 168 17.00 9.57 1.63
CA PHE A 168 18.10 10.00 0.75
C PHE A 168 19.48 9.90 1.41
N GLU A 169 19.59 10.26 2.68
CA GLU A 169 20.84 10.16 3.45
C GLU A 169 21.09 8.74 4.00
N THR A 170 20.05 7.92 4.08
CA THR A 170 20.13 6.58 4.65
C THR A 170 20.53 5.53 3.62
N ILE A 171 19.93 5.58 2.43
CA ILE A 171 20.14 4.58 1.34
C ILE A 171 21.62 4.39 1.00
N PRO A 172 22.45 5.44 0.88
CA PRO A 172 23.87 5.27 0.56
C PRO A 172 24.69 4.45 1.58
N ASN A 173 24.20 4.39 2.83
CA ASN A 173 24.84 3.60 3.88
C ASN A 173 24.55 2.09 3.75
N TYR A 174 23.61 1.71 2.89
CA TYR A 174 23.17 0.33 2.65
C TYR A 174 23.16 0.02 1.15
N PRO A 175 24.31 -0.17 0.51
CA PRO A 175 24.40 -0.37 -0.95
C PRO A 175 23.51 -1.51 -1.48
N ASP A 176 23.37 -2.59 -0.69
CA ASP A 176 22.55 -3.75 -1.05
C ASP A 176 21.05 -3.42 -1.21
N LEU A 177 20.59 -2.29 -0.64
CA LEU A 177 19.21 -1.86 -0.81
C LEU A 177 18.94 -1.25 -2.18
N ILE A 178 19.96 -0.65 -2.82
CA ILE A 178 19.79 0.07 -4.10
C ILE A 178 19.22 -0.87 -5.16
N ASP A 179 19.74 -2.09 -5.22
CA ASP A 179 19.29 -3.11 -6.18
C ASP A 179 17.87 -3.63 -5.94
N LYS A 180 17.32 -3.41 -4.76
CA LYS A 180 15.99 -3.86 -4.33
C LYS A 180 14.93 -2.77 -4.44
N LEU A 181 15.36 -1.50 -4.59
CA LEU A 181 14.45 -0.36 -4.57
C LEU A 181 13.68 -0.22 -5.89
N ILE A 182 12.38 -0.01 -5.75
CA ILE A 182 11.46 0.40 -6.81
C ILE A 182 10.79 1.68 -6.35
N ILE A 183 11.13 2.80 -6.98
CA ILE A 183 10.72 4.15 -6.57
C ILE A 183 9.59 4.62 -7.48
N THR A 184 8.36 4.68 -6.99
CA THR A 184 7.22 5.21 -7.76
C THR A 184 7.27 6.74 -7.78
N ARG A 185 7.15 7.33 -8.99
CA ARG A 185 7.27 8.78 -9.25
C ARG A 185 5.99 9.38 -9.85
N GLY A 186 4.82 8.86 -9.45
CA GLY A 186 3.51 9.31 -9.93
C GLY A 186 3.38 9.27 -11.45
N SER A 187 3.04 10.39 -12.07
CA SER A 187 2.85 10.49 -13.54
C SER A 187 4.13 10.27 -14.37
N LYS A 188 5.28 10.16 -13.73
CA LYS A 188 6.55 9.81 -14.41
C LYS A 188 6.79 8.31 -14.49
N GLY A 189 5.94 7.50 -13.81
CA GLY A 189 6.11 6.05 -13.71
C GLY A 189 6.93 5.63 -12.50
N CYS A 190 7.88 4.73 -12.65
CA CYS A 190 8.78 4.33 -11.56
C CYS A 190 10.22 4.15 -12.03
N GLU A 191 11.11 4.07 -11.07
CA GLU A 191 12.56 3.89 -11.27
C GLU A 191 13.04 2.67 -10.51
N HIS A 192 13.92 1.91 -11.13
CA HIS A 192 14.61 0.76 -10.54
C HIS A 192 16.01 0.65 -11.15
N LYS A 193 17.06 0.58 -10.31
CA LYS A 193 18.47 0.52 -10.76
C LYS A 193 18.80 1.63 -11.78
N ASP A 194 18.50 2.87 -11.42
CA ASP A 194 18.71 4.06 -12.26
C ASP A 194 18.00 4.05 -13.63
N LYS A 195 17.17 3.03 -13.88
CA LYS A 195 16.37 2.93 -15.11
C LYS A 195 14.95 3.41 -14.83
N LEU A 196 14.50 4.38 -15.62
CA LEU A 196 13.13 4.89 -15.60
C LEU A 196 12.21 3.99 -16.45
N TYR A 197 11.07 3.64 -15.88
CA TYR A 197 9.95 2.94 -16.53
C TYR A 197 8.78 3.91 -16.64
N PRO A 198 8.66 4.66 -17.74
CA PRO A 198 7.66 5.70 -17.86
C PRO A 198 6.25 5.11 -18.04
N VAL A 199 5.25 5.94 -17.76
CA VAL A 199 3.84 5.64 -18.01
C VAL A 199 3.23 6.65 -18.99
N PRO A 200 2.18 6.27 -19.73
CA PRO A 200 1.48 7.21 -20.61
C PRO A 200 0.79 8.30 -19.79
N LYS A 201 0.69 9.49 -20.37
CA LYS A 201 -0.12 10.58 -19.80
C LYS A 201 -1.61 10.23 -19.96
N VAL A 202 -2.31 10.12 -18.85
CA VAL A 202 -3.75 9.82 -18.82
C VAL A 202 -4.49 10.83 -17.96
N PRO A 203 -5.81 11.03 -18.18
CA PRO A 203 -6.64 11.82 -17.28
C PRO A 203 -6.67 11.19 -15.88
N ILE A 204 -6.17 11.90 -14.88
CA ILE A 204 -6.16 11.45 -13.48
C ILE A 204 -7.45 11.89 -12.82
N LYS A 205 -8.23 10.95 -12.29
CA LYS A 205 -9.44 11.22 -11.50
C LYS A 205 -9.20 11.06 -10.01
N ASP A 206 -8.44 10.04 -9.61
CA ASP A 206 -8.08 9.79 -8.22
C ASP A 206 -6.79 8.97 -8.16
N VAL A 207 -5.88 9.33 -7.27
CA VAL A 207 -4.60 8.61 -7.06
C VAL A 207 -4.65 7.66 -5.87
N SER A 208 -5.77 7.61 -5.15
CA SER A 208 -5.91 6.79 -3.94
C SER A 208 -5.83 5.30 -4.29
N GLY A 209 -4.93 4.59 -3.62
CA GLY A 209 -4.75 3.16 -3.83
C GLY A 209 -3.87 2.76 -5.02
N ALA A 210 -3.38 3.74 -5.84
CA ALA A 210 -2.51 3.44 -6.98
C ALA A 210 -1.22 2.70 -6.55
N GLY A 211 -0.65 3.06 -5.40
CA GLY A 211 0.53 2.39 -4.84
C GLY A 211 0.26 0.95 -4.44
N ASP A 212 -0.92 0.68 -3.86
CA ASP A 212 -1.35 -0.68 -3.48
C ASP A 212 -1.59 -1.54 -4.73
N THR A 213 -2.21 -0.94 -5.77
CA THR A 213 -2.43 -1.61 -7.05
C THR A 213 -1.12 -1.91 -7.77
N PHE A 214 -0.16 -0.97 -7.73
CA PHE A 214 1.19 -1.19 -8.26
C PHE A 214 1.86 -2.38 -7.55
N LEU A 215 1.83 -2.42 -6.22
CA LEU A 215 2.41 -3.50 -5.42
C LEU A 215 1.78 -4.86 -5.77
N ALA A 216 0.46 -4.91 -5.92
CA ALA A 216 -0.26 -6.11 -6.32
C ALA A 216 0.14 -6.59 -7.72
N GLY A 217 0.16 -5.69 -8.71
CA GLY A 217 0.59 -5.99 -10.09
C GLY A 217 2.04 -6.47 -10.15
N LEU A 218 2.94 -5.79 -9.43
CA LEU A 218 4.35 -6.15 -9.31
C LEU A 218 4.53 -7.59 -8.82
N THR A 219 3.84 -7.92 -7.73
CA THR A 219 3.94 -9.25 -7.10
C THR A 219 3.42 -10.35 -8.02
N VAL A 220 2.22 -10.17 -8.58
CA VAL A 220 1.59 -11.18 -9.43
C VAL A 220 2.40 -11.45 -10.68
N GLU A 221 2.86 -10.40 -11.36
CA GLU A 221 3.60 -10.56 -12.61
C GLU A 221 5.01 -11.11 -12.39
N TYR A 222 5.67 -10.72 -11.29
CA TYR A 222 6.94 -11.32 -10.91
C TYR A 222 6.82 -12.82 -10.65
N LEU A 223 5.78 -13.26 -9.96
CA LEU A 223 5.55 -14.68 -9.68
C LEU A 223 5.25 -15.52 -10.94
N LYS A 224 4.77 -14.89 -12.03
CA LYS A 224 4.51 -15.59 -13.28
C LYS A 224 5.78 -15.85 -14.09
N ASN A 225 6.72 -14.91 -14.12
CA ASN A 225 7.84 -14.92 -15.06
C ASN A 225 9.21 -14.71 -14.42
N ASN A 226 9.29 -14.50 -13.11
CA ASN A 226 10.53 -14.25 -12.38
C ASN A 226 11.39 -13.12 -13.01
N ASN A 227 10.73 -12.11 -13.57
CA ASN A 227 11.37 -10.99 -14.25
C ASN A 227 10.86 -9.66 -13.68
N ILE A 228 11.73 -8.97 -12.96
CA ILE A 228 11.38 -7.73 -12.27
C ILE A 228 11.06 -6.58 -13.24
N GLU A 229 11.73 -6.51 -14.38
CA GLU A 229 11.47 -5.44 -15.36
C GLU A 229 10.09 -5.58 -16.01
N GLN A 230 9.68 -6.80 -16.34
CA GLN A 230 8.33 -7.09 -16.83
C GLN A 230 7.29 -6.81 -15.76
N ALA A 231 7.56 -7.23 -14.52
CA ALA A 231 6.68 -6.98 -13.39
C ALA A 231 6.48 -5.48 -13.12
N ILE A 232 7.53 -4.67 -13.22
CA ILE A 232 7.46 -3.21 -13.11
C ILE A 232 6.58 -2.59 -14.21
N LYS A 233 6.73 -3.02 -15.46
CA LYS A 233 5.92 -2.52 -16.57
C LYS A 233 4.44 -2.83 -16.35
N PHE A 234 4.12 -4.07 -16.00
CA PHE A 234 2.76 -4.48 -15.70
C PHE A 234 2.18 -3.73 -14.48
N ALA A 235 2.98 -3.55 -13.42
CA ALA A 235 2.57 -2.78 -12.25
C ALA A 235 2.23 -1.31 -12.59
N ASN A 236 2.99 -0.68 -13.48
CA ASN A 236 2.71 0.64 -14.02
C ASN A 236 1.38 0.68 -14.80
N GLU A 237 1.09 -0.32 -15.61
CA GLU A 237 -0.18 -0.45 -16.36
C GLU A 237 -1.37 -0.58 -15.39
N CYS A 238 -1.23 -1.43 -14.37
CA CYS A 238 -2.23 -1.60 -13.30
C CYS A 238 -2.52 -0.27 -12.60
N ALA A 239 -1.47 0.43 -12.14
CA ALA A 239 -1.61 1.72 -11.47
C ALA A 239 -2.22 2.79 -12.40
N THR A 240 -1.81 2.82 -13.67
CA THR A 240 -2.36 3.73 -14.69
C THR A 240 -3.84 3.49 -14.94
N THR A 241 -4.29 2.24 -14.88
CA THR A 241 -5.70 1.88 -15.05
C THR A 241 -6.57 2.42 -13.92
N VAL A 242 -6.14 2.27 -12.66
CA VAL A 242 -6.96 2.66 -11.51
C VAL A 242 -7.01 4.17 -11.29
N VAL A 243 -5.95 4.93 -11.60
CA VAL A 243 -5.97 6.40 -11.45
C VAL A 243 -6.98 7.11 -12.37
N GLN A 244 -7.49 6.44 -13.40
CA GLN A 244 -8.52 6.95 -14.29
C GLN A 244 -9.94 6.73 -13.75
N LYS A 245 -10.09 6.01 -12.65
CA LYS A 245 -11.36 5.76 -11.96
C LYS A 245 -11.49 6.67 -10.72
N ARG A 246 -12.70 6.93 -10.22
CA ARG A 246 -12.90 7.71 -8.99
C ARG A 246 -12.91 6.80 -7.77
N GLY A 247 -12.31 7.24 -6.68
CA GLY A 247 -12.23 6.53 -5.41
C GLY A 247 -11.18 5.41 -5.42
N VAL A 248 -11.05 4.71 -4.29
CA VAL A 248 -10.23 3.49 -4.21
C VAL A 248 -10.92 2.41 -5.02
N THR A 249 -10.38 2.12 -6.19
CA THR A 249 -10.94 1.14 -7.13
C THR A 249 -9.94 0.02 -7.37
N THR A 250 -10.46 -1.11 -7.82
CA THR A 250 -9.68 -2.28 -8.24
C THR A 250 -9.58 -2.38 -9.76
N LEU A 251 -8.69 -3.22 -10.19
CA LEU A 251 -8.48 -3.60 -11.59
C LEU A 251 -9.71 -4.24 -12.22
#